data_7ff4249964d9ce773800bc18d497d0c0
#
_entry.id   7ff4249964d9ce773800bc18d497d0c0
#
_cell.length_a   1.000
_cell.length_b   1.000
_cell.length_c   1.000
_cell.angle_alpha   90.00
_cell.angle_beta   90.00
_cell.angle_gamma   90.00
#
_symmetry.space_group_name_H-M   'P 1'
#
loop_
_entity.id
_entity.type
_entity.pdbx_description
1 polymer ?
#
loop_
_entity_poly.entity_id
_entity_poly.type
_entity_poly.pdbx_seq_one_letter_code
_entity_poly.pdbx_strand_id
1 'polypeptide(L)'
;MNYVYSNTEIINPIYREHDYASGGVCKNCDALKNGKDGFKSASITLTDGVIMNYYMILSHEALDDKEAYIHFTSEQGIDEKIKLSKGSEVDGKYKFSFKLRPDQMSDEITAKVVYGDTTEGSDITYLVKQYAENLSQNEKVLADAMLKFGAFAQKYTGNNIDNLAADVTDYTENAIIGDEYKHSFGDEIDGIKVKGATLLIGANTTIRVKYQLDEGENIEDYTFKCDGIAIEPVKSGGYCYVYLKNICPQYLDTMHFHI
;
A
#
# COMPACT_ATOMS: atom_id res chain seq x y z
N MET A 1 -23.60 6.57 -55.65
CA MET A 1 -23.36 7.85 -54.97
C MET A 1 -22.05 8.42 -55.48
N ASN A 2 -22.13 9.54 -56.21
CA ASN A 2 -20.93 10.21 -56.73
C ASN A 2 -20.38 11.13 -55.64
N TYR A 3 -19.23 10.84 -55.15
CA TYR A 3 -18.49 11.74 -54.27
C TYR A 3 -17.85 12.82 -55.14
N VAL A 4 -18.30 14.05 -55.02
CA VAL A 4 -17.61 15.21 -55.58
C VAL A 4 -16.50 15.61 -54.64
N TYR A 5 -15.25 15.33 -55.00
CA TYR A 5 -14.09 15.89 -54.34
C TYR A 5 -13.93 17.35 -54.79
N SER A 6 -14.26 18.30 -53.97
CA SER A 6 -13.81 19.67 -54.15
C SER A 6 -12.29 19.73 -53.98
N ASN A 7 -11.61 20.52 -54.78
CA ASN A 7 -10.19 20.83 -54.67
C ASN A 7 -9.89 21.49 -53.28
N THR A 8 -9.75 20.69 -52.31
CA THR A 8 -9.13 21.09 -51.06
C THR A 8 -7.65 20.81 -51.17
N GLU A 9 -6.82 21.83 -50.92
CA GLU A 9 -5.40 21.71 -50.79
C GLU A 9 -5.08 20.45 -49.94
N ILE A 10 -4.24 19.58 -50.50
CA ILE A 10 -3.67 18.49 -49.71
C ILE A 10 -2.85 19.18 -48.61
N ILE A 11 -3.45 19.38 -47.47
CA ILE A 11 -2.72 19.77 -46.29
C ILE A 11 -1.75 18.60 -46.06
N ASN A 12 -0.48 18.82 -46.35
CA ASN A 12 0.56 17.87 -46.05
C ASN A 12 0.36 17.47 -44.57
N PRO A 13 0.15 16.16 -44.28
CA PRO A 13 0.01 15.75 -42.89
C PRO A 13 1.24 16.27 -42.16
N ILE A 14 1.04 17.15 -41.20
CA ILE A 14 2.13 17.57 -40.32
C ILE A 14 2.50 16.30 -39.54
N TYR A 15 3.53 15.60 -40.00
CA TYR A 15 4.14 14.53 -39.24
C TYR A 15 4.73 15.18 -37.99
N ARG A 16 3.99 15.15 -36.89
CA ARG A 16 4.54 15.50 -35.59
C ARG A 16 5.39 14.31 -35.15
N GLU A 17 6.62 14.57 -34.81
CA GLU A 17 7.43 13.59 -34.14
C GLU A 17 6.74 13.14 -32.87
N HIS A 18 6.87 11.86 -32.53
CA HIS A 18 6.29 11.33 -31.31
C HIS A 18 7.01 11.94 -30.09
N ASP A 19 6.23 12.48 -29.16
CA ASP A 19 6.73 12.96 -27.85
C ASP A 19 6.59 11.83 -26.83
N TYR A 20 7.66 11.06 -26.61
CA TYR A 20 7.67 9.94 -25.69
C TYR A 20 7.90 10.39 -24.24
N ALA A 21 7.04 9.89 -23.33
CA ALA A 21 7.29 9.96 -21.90
C ALA A 21 8.47 9.04 -21.50
N SER A 22 8.96 9.20 -20.27
CA SER A 22 10.07 8.38 -19.73
C SER A 22 9.82 6.87 -19.85
N GLY A 23 8.57 6.42 -19.66
CA GLY A 23 8.16 5.01 -19.82
C GLY A 23 8.04 4.51 -21.25
N GLY A 24 8.45 5.28 -22.26
CA GLY A 24 8.50 4.82 -23.66
C GLY A 24 7.16 4.86 -24.42
N VAL A 25 6.12 5.49 -23.87
CA VAL A 25 4.81 5.66 -24.52
C VAL A 25 4.65 7.11 -24.99
N CYS A 26 4.18 7.28 -26.22
CA CYS A 26 3.87 8.62 -26.75
C CYS A 26 2.73 9.27 -25.95
N LYS A 27 2.91 10.54 -25.56
CA LYS A 27 1.93 11.29 -24.77
C LYS A 27 0.62 11.53 -25.52
N ASN A 28 0.66 11.56 -26.87
CA ASN A 28 -0.46 11.98 -27.71
C ASN A 28 -1.21 10.82 -28.38
N CYS A 29 -0.55 9.70 -28.69
CA CYS A 29 -1.15 8.64 -29.51
C CYS A 29 -0.84 7.21 -29.04
N ASP A 30 -0.23 7.07 -27.86
CA ASP A 30 0.12 5.78 -27.25
C ASP A 30 1.06 4.90 -28.08
N ALA A 31 1.72 5.43 -29.10
CA ALA A 31 2.74 4.69 -29.84
C ALA A 31 3.91 4.30 -28.90
N LEU A 32 4.42 3.09 -29.10
CA LEU A 32 5.51 2.52 -28.29
C LEU A 32 6.85 2.88 -28.92
N LYS A 33 7.78 3.41 -28.12
CA LYS A 33 9.12 3.81 -28.59
C LYS A 33 9.93 2.66 -29.14
N ASN A 34 9.86 1.49 -28.50
CA ASN A 34 10.53 0.26 -28.92
C ASN A 34 9.63 -0.68 -29.75
N GLY A 35 8.38 -0.31 -30.00
CA GLY A 35 7.41 -1.11 -30.73
C GLY A 35 6.80 -2.29 -29.95
N LYS A 36 7.30 -2.63 -28.77
CA LYS A 36 6.90 -3.83 -28.00
C LYS A 36 6.15 -3.50 -26.71
N ASP A 37 6.65 -2.59 -25.93
CA ASP A 37 6.13 -2.28 -24.59
C ASP A 37 6.36 -0.82 -24.18
N GLY A 38 5.62 -0.37 -23.18
CA GLY A 38 5.85 0.94 -22.58
C GLY A 38 5.01 1.16 -21.33
N PHE A 39 5.56 1.86 -20.36
CA PHE A 39 4.86 2.31 -19.16
C PHE A 39 4.09 3.60 -19.46
N LYS A 40 2.76 3.54 -19.39
CA LYS A 40 1.89 4.70 -19.64
C LYS A 40 1.73 5.57 -18.41
N SER A 41 1.56 4.96 -17.23
CA SER A 41 1.37 5.66 -15.97
C SER A 41 1.66 4.75 -14.78
N ALA A 42 1.83 5.36 -13.61
CA ALA A 42 1.84 4.67 -12.34
C ALA A 42 0.85 5.33 -11.38
N SER A 43 0.36 4.58 -10.42
CA SER A 43 -0.49 5.08 -9.34
C SER A 43 -0.20 4.33 -8.04
N ILE A 44 -0.68 4.88 -6.92
CA ILE A 44 -0.58 4.25 -5.62
C ILE A 44 -1.99 3.94 -5.12
N THR A 45 -2.18 2.74 -4.59
CA THR A 45 -3.40 2.35 -3.88
C THR A 45 -3.05 2.10 -2.42
N LEU A 46 -3.85 2.70 -1.54
CA LEU A 46 -3.72 2.62 -0.09
C LEU A 46 -4.92 1.82 0.44
N THR A 47 -4.77 0.50 0.54
CA THR A 47 -5.81 -0.39 1.06
C THR A 47 -5.23 -1.29 2.14
N ASP A 48 -4.72 -2.45 1.74
CA ASP A 48 -4.03 -3.43 2.59
C ASP A 48 -2.50 -3.21 2.57
N GLY A 49 -2.09 -1.97 2.59
CA GLY A 49 -0.70 -1.51 2.49
C GLY A 49 -0.52 -0.51 1.34
N VAL A 50 0.72 -0.20 1.04
CA VAL A 50 1.10 0.64 -0.10
C VAL A 50 1.34 -0.25 -1.31
N ILE A 51 0.49 -0.11 -2.32
CA ILE A 51 0.58 -0.86 -3.56
C ILE A 51 0.87 0.10 -4.69
N MET A 52 2.01 -0.06 -5.34
CA MET A 52 2.33 0.63 -6.57
C MET A 52 1.72 -0.12 -7.75
N ASN A 53 0.97 0.58 -8.57
CA ASN A 53 0.35 0.03 -9.77
C ASN A 53 1.01 0.67 -10.99
N TYR A 54 1.46 -0.16 -11.91
CA TYR A 54 2.05 0.24 -13.17
C TYR A 54 1.08 -0.14 -14.29
N TYR A 55 0.75 0.83 -15.15
CA TYR A 55 -0.11 0.62 -16.31
C TYR A 55 0.72 0.67 -17.57
N MET A 56 0.68 -0.41 -18.33
CA MET A 56 1.51 -0.60 -19.51
C MET A 56 0.67 -0.78 -20.77
N ILE A 57 1.24 -0.38 -21.89
CA ILE A 57 0.79 -0.79 -23.21
C ILE A 57 1.76 -1.86 -23.69
N LEU A 58 1.20 -3.01 -24.09
CA LEU A 58 1.95 -4.18 -24.54
C LEU A 58 1.51 -4.56 -25.95
N SER A 59 2.46 -4.84 -26.83
CA SER A 59 2.16 -5.42 -28.14
C SER A 59 1.81 -6.91 -28.02
N HIS A 60 1.23 -7.47 -29.07
CA HIS A 60 0.99 -8.92 -29.13
C HIS A 60 2.28 -9.72 -28.97
N GLU A 61 3.38 -9.25 -29.57
CA GLU A 61 4.70 -9.90 -29.46
C GLU A 61 5.18 -9.96 -27.99
N ALA A 62 4.99 -8.86 -27.23
CA ALA A 62 5.33 -8.83 -25.81
C ALA A 62 4.48 -9.79 -24.97
N LEU A 63 3.19 -9.93 -25.30
CA LEU A 63 2.25 -10.83 -24.60
C LEU A 63 2.47 -12.30 -24.94
N ASP A 64 2.97 -12.59 -26.13
CA ASP A 64 3.28 -13.96 -26.59
C ASP A 64 4.55 -14.52 -25.96
N ASP A 65 5.45 -13.67 -25.48
CA ASP A 65 6.65 -14.10 -24.76
C ASP A 65 6.29 -14.58 -23.34
N LYS A 66 6.22 -15.90 -23.16
CA LYS A 66 5.85 -16.55 -21.88
C LYS A 66 6.91 -16.37 -20.78
N GLU A 67 8.13 -16.04 -21.15
CA GLU A 67 9.22 -15.83 -20.20
C GLU A 67 9.41 -14.35 -19.85
N ALA A 68 8.78 -13.43 -20.58
CA ALA A 68 8.87 -12.01 -20.30
C ALA A 68 8.29 -11.64 -18.92
N TYR A 69 8.99 -10.75 -18.24
CA TYR A 69 8.62 -10.27 -16.91
C TYR A 69 8.99 -8.80 -16.69
N ILE A 70 8.36 -8.17 -15.70
CA ILE A 70 8.82 -6.90 -15.14
C ILE A 70 9.73 -7.22 -13.97
N HIS A 71 10.92 -6.66 -13.98
CA HIS A 71 11.89 -6.71 -12.90
C HIS A 71 11.80 -5.42 -12.08
N PHE A 72 11.41 -5.53 -10.83
CA PHE A 72 11.40 -4.43 -9.87
C PHE A 72 12.67 -4.48 -9.05
N THR A 73 13.43 -3.40 -9.07
CA THR A 73 14.70 -3.29 -8.35
C THR A 73 14.82 -1.98 -7.59
N SER A 74 15.57 -1.97 -6.49
CA SER A 74 16.05 -0.77 -5.82
C SER A 74 17.46 -0.98 -5.28
N GLU A 75 18.18 0.11 -5.01
CA GLU A 75 19.49 0.03 -4.34
C GLU A 75 19.40 -0.55 -2.93
N GLN A 76 18.24 -0.48 -2.30
CA GLN A 76 17.96 -0.97 -0.95
C GLN A 76 17.51 -2.44 -0.91
N GLY A 77 17.68 -3.17 -2.02
CA GLY A 77 17.53 -4.62 -2.08
C GLY A 77 16.14 -5.13 -2.47
N ILE A 78 15.31 -4.30 -3.10
CA ILE A 78 14.14 -4.82 -3.82
C ILE A 78 14.66 -5.57 -5.05
N ASP A 79 14.22 -6.84 -5.20
CA ASP A 79 14.54 -7.71 -6.34
C ASP A 79 13.35 -8.65 -6.57
N GLU A 80 12.33 -8.16 -7.28
CA GLU A 80 11.07 -8.88 -7.50
C GLU A 80 10.77 -8.99 -9.00
N LYS A 81 10.20 -10.12 -9.42
CA LYS A 81 9.87 -10.39 -10.82
C LYS A 81 8.40 -10.76 -10.98
N ILE A 82 7.71 -10.06 -11.85
CA ILE A 82 6.31 -10.35 -12.19
C ILE A 82 6.20 -10.65 -13.68
N LYS A 83 5.80 -11.88 -14.04
CA LYS A 83 5.61 -12.26 -15.45
C LYS A 83 4.57 -11.37 -16.14
N LEU A 84 4.78 -11.00 -17.40
CA LEU A 84 3.83 -10.18 -18.17
C LEU A 84 2.45 -10.86 -18.28
N SER A 85 2.42 -12.20 -18.30
CA SER A 85 1.19 -12.99 -18.30
C SER A 85 0.34 -12.86 -17.00
N LYS A 86 0.85 -12.21 -15.96
CA LYS A 86 0.13 -11.92 -14.70
C LYS A 86 -0.51 -10.55 -14.67
N GLY A 87 -0.32 -9.72 -15.70
CA GLY A 87 -0.96 -8.43 -15.82
C GLY A 87 -2.48 -8.56 -15.94
N SER A 88 -3.21 -7.67 -15.28
CA SER A 88 -4.66 -7.57 -15.40
C SER A 88 -5.02 -6.51 -16.43
N GLU A 89 -5.82 -6.84 -17.43
CA GLU A 89 -6.27 -5.85 -18.41
C GLU A 89 -7.28 -4.89 -17.77
N VAL A 90 -7.02 -3.60 -17.91
CA VAL A 90 -7.87 -2.50 -17.42
C VAL A 90 -7.85 -1.38 -18.48
N ASP A 91 -9.01 -1.07 -19.07
CA ASP A 91 -9.17 0.00 -20.05
C ASP A 91 -8.13 -0.04 -21.20
N GLY A 92 -7.90 -1.21 -21.77
CA GLY A 92 -6.94 -1.44 -22.85
C GLY A 92 -5.47 -1.33 -22.46
N LYS A 93 -5.17 -1.34 -21.15
CA LYS A 93 -3.83 -1.36 -20.59
C LYS A 93 -3.66 -2.58 -19.67
N TYR A 94 -2.42 -2.98 -19.47
CA TYR A 94 -2.08 -4.05 -18.53
C TYR A 94 -1.60 -3.46 -17.22
N LYS A 95 -2.29 -3.81 -16.14
CA LYS A 95 -1.95 -3.38 -14.78
C LYS A 95 -1.10 -4.43 -14.09
N PHE A 96 0.02 -3.99 -13.54
CA PHE A 96 0.91 -4.77 -12.67
C PHE A 96 1.00 -4.09 -11.31
N SER A 97 0.86 -4.88 -10.26
CA SER A 97 0.84 -4.34 -8.89
C SER A 97 2.02 -4.89 -8.10
N PHE A 98 2.73 -4.01 -7.43
CA PHE A 98 3.85 -4.31 -6.56
C PHE A 98 3.58 -3.77 -5.16
N LYS A 99 3.61 -4.63 -4.13
CA LYS A 99 3.35 -4.25 -2.74
C LYS A 99 4.64 -3.84 -2.05
N LEU A 100 4.64 -2.64 -1.47
CA LEU A 100 5.75 -2.12 -0.68
C LEU A 100 5.58 -2.41 0.80
N ARG A 101 6.69 -2.65 1.48
CA ARG A 101 6.76 -2.57 2.93
C ARG A 101 6.81 -1.10 3.37
N PRO A 102 6.38 -0.79 4.60
CA PRO A 102 6.44 0.59 5.11
C PRO A 102 7.85 1.21 5.07
N ASP A 103 8.88 0.43 5.33
CA ASP A 103 10.28 0.87 5.32
C ASP A 103 10.88 1.09 3.91
N GLN A 104 10.11 0.86 2.85
CA GLN A 104 10.51 1.03 1.46
C GLN A 104 9.87 2.27 0.79
N MET A 105 9.15 3.10 1.54
CA MET A 105 8.41 4.24 0.97
C MET A 105 9.28 5.35 0.41
N SER A 106 10.56 5.40 0.76
CA SER A 106 11.55 6.33 0.20
C SER A 106 12.48 5.69 -0.82
N ASP A 107 12.31 4.39 -1.09
CA ASP A 107 13.15 3.69 -2.05
C ASP A 107 12.77 4.10 -3.47
N GLU A 108 13.78 4.34 -4.27
CA GLU A 108 13.63 4.56 -5.70
C GLU A 108 13.51 3.22 -6.39
N ILE A 109 12.32 2.94 -6.95
CA ILE A 109 12.01 1.64 -7.53
C ILE A 109 12.01 1.75 -9.04
N THR A 110 12.91 1.01 -9.67
CA THR A 110 12.94 0.83 -11.12
C THR A 110 12.18 -0.42 -11.50
N ALA A 111 11.18 -0.24 -12.35
CA ALA A 111 10.46 -1.32 -13.02
C ALA A 111 10.95 -1.42 -14.46
N LYS A 112 11.53 -2.54 -14.87
CA LYS A 112 12.08 -2.79 -16.21
C LYS A 112 11.49 -4.05 -16.82
N VAL A 113 11.09 -3.99 -18.08
CA VAL A 113 10.69 -5.20 -18.83
C VAL A 113 11.93 -5.96 -19.26
N VAL A 114 11.90 -7.28 -19.10
CA VAL A 114 12.94 -8.21 -19.58
C VAL A 114 12.25 -9.35 -20.34
N TYR A 115 12.70 -9.61 -21.54
CA TYR A 115 12.19 -10.66 -22.43
C TYR A 115 12.89 -11.99 -22.21
N GLY A 116 12.33 -13.08 -22.74
CA GLY A 116 12.88 -14.41 -22.59
C GLY A 116 14.26 -14.61 -23.28
N ASP A 117 14.57 -13.81 -24.30
CA ASP A 117 15.88 -13.74 -24.94
C ASP A 117 16.90 -12.86 -24.20
N THR A 118 16.54 -12.39 -23.01
CA THR A 118 17.31 -11.45 -22.16
C THR A 118 17.42 -10.02 -22.70
N THR A 119 16.73 -9.68 -23.79
CA THR A 119 16.65 -8.29 -24.24
C THR A 119 15.84 -7.46 -23.26
N GLU A 120 16.26 -6.20 -23.07
CA GLU A 120 15.60 -5.26 -22.18
C GLU A 120 14.56 -4.44 -22.96
N GLY A 121 13.37 -4.30 -22.38
CA GLY A 121 12.32 -3.42 -22.86
C GLY A 121 12.36 -2.04 -22.22
N SER A 122 11.20 -1.40 -22.11
CA SER A 122 11.05 -0.12 -21.45
C SER A 122 11.26 -0.23 -19.94
N ASP A 123 11.66 0.87 -19.34
CA ASP A 123 11.79 1.02 -17.89
C ASP A 123 11.13 2.31 -17.39
N ILE A 124 10.82 2.35 -16.12
CA ILE A 124 10.37 3.54 -15.40
C ILE A 124 10.84 3.46 -13.95
N THR A 125 11.29 4.59 -13.43
CA THR A 125 11.63 4.73 -12.02
C THR A 125 10.57 5.56 -11.32
N TYR A 126 10.15 5.13 -10.13
CA TYR A 126 9.11 5.77 -9.37
C TYR A 126 9.32 5.61 -7.86
N LEU A 127 8.86 6.60 -7.07
CA LEU A 127 8.89 6.52 -5.62
C LEU A 127 7.61 7.07 -4.99
N VAL A 128 7.23 6.53 -3.83
CA VAL A 128 5.97 6.89 -3.14
C VAL A 128 5.95 8.36 -2.75
N LYS A 129 7.07 8.91 -2.28
CA LYS A 129 7.19 10.31 -1.86
C LYS A 129 6.82 11.27 -3.00
N GLN A 130 7.28 11.00 -4.21
CA GLN A 130 6.97 11.81 -5.39
C GLN A 130 5.47 11.83 -5.73
N TYR A 131 4.78 10.70 -5.51
CA TYR A 131 3.32 10.66 -5.68
C TYR A 131 2.61 11.53 -4.65
N ALA A 132 3.04 11.48 -3.39
CA ALA A 132 2.43 12.25 -2.31
C ALA A 132 2.53 13.77 -2.52
N GLU A 133 3.59 14.25 -3.17
CA GLU A 133 3.78 15.66 -3.48
C GLU A 133 2.72 16.22 -4.45
N ASN A 134 2.12 15.37 -5.28
CA ASN A 134 1.16 15.75 -6.32
C ASN A 134 -0.31 15.56 -5.91
N LEU A 135 -0.58 15.18 -4.66
CA LEU A 135 -1.94 14.94 -4.16
C LEU A 135 -2.67 16.24 -3.82
N SER A 136 -4.01 16.17 -3.86
CA SER A 136 -4.86 17.23 -3.34
C SER A 136 -4.70 17.38 -1.82
N GLN A 137 -5.08 18.55 -1.26
CA GLN A 137 -4.88 18.85 0.17
C GLN A 137 -5.48 17.79 1.10
N ASN A 138 -6.65 17.25 0.78
CA ASN A 138 -7.31 16.25 1.62
C ASN A 138 -6.63 14.88 1.56
N GLU A 139 -6.18 14.47 0.38
CA GLU A 139 -5.45 13.22 0.18
C GLU A 139 -4.04 13.29 0.76
N LYS A 140 -3.44 14.49 0.74
CA LYS A 140 -2.10 14.74 1.27
C LYS A 140 -2.00 14.44 2.76
N VAL A 141 -3.02 14.72 3.57
CA VAL A 141 -3.02 14.42 5.02
C VAL A 141 -2.79 12.93 5.28
N LEU A 142 -3.47 12.05 4.54
CA LEU A 142 -3.29 10.61 4.65
C LEU A 142 -1.90 10.17 4.15
N ALA A 143 -1.47 10.70 3.01
CA ALA A 143 -0.17 10.39 2.44
C ALA A 143 0.98 10.83 3.37
N ASP A 144 0.91 12.03 3.96
CA ASP A 144 1.89 12.53 4.93
C ASP A 144 1.94 11.64 6.18
N ALA A 145 0.79 11.19 6.70
CA ALA A 145 0.73 10.25 7.83
C ALA A 145 1.39 8.91 7.47
N MET A 146 1.16 8.41 6.28
CA MET A 146 1.78 7.16 5.81
C MET A 146 3.28 7.29 5.59
N LEU A 147 3.74 8.41 5.02
CA LEU A 147 5.18 8.68 4.87
C LEU A 147 5.89 8.78 6.22
N LYS A 148 5.24 9.42 7.23
CA LYS A 148 5.76 9.44 8.60
C LYS A 148 5.85 8.03 9.20
N PHE A 149 4.82 7.21 9.01
CA PHE A 149 4.85 5.80 9.42
C PHE A 149 6.00 5.05 8.72
N GLY A 150 6.20 5.29 7.42
CA GLY A 150 7.33 4.75 6.66
C GLY A 150 8.68 5.14 7.26
N ALA A 151 8.86 6.42 7.61
CA ALA A 151 10.09 6.92 8.22
C ALA A 151 10.38 6.27 9.58
N PHE A 152 9.36 6.03 10.40
CA PHE A 152 9.54 5.26 11.65
C PHE A 152 9.86 3.79 11.39
N ALA A 153 9.24 3.18 10.38
CA ALA A 153 9.57 1.80 9.97
C ALA A 153 11.02 1.70 9.51
N GLN A 154 11.51 2.68 8.73
CA GLN A 154 12.92 2.76 8.31
C GLN A 154 13.88 2.84 9.51
N LYS A 155 13.59 3.71 10.48
CA LYS A 155 14.39 3.80 11.72
C LYS A 155 14.40 2.48 12.49
N TYR A 156 13.25 1.78 12.54
CA TYR A 156 13.14 0.50 13.24
C TYR A 156 13.89 -0.64 12.56
N THR A 157 13.80 -0.73 11.22
CA THR A 157 14.45 -1.80 10.44
C THR A 157 15.91 -1.49 10.08
N GLY A 158 16.31 -0.22 10.13
CA GLY A 158 17.58 0.27 9.63
C GLY A 158 17.66 0.42 8.11
N ASN A 159 16.54 0.32 7.40
CA ASN A 159 16.50 0.44 5.95
C ASN A 159 16.50 1.91 5.52
N ASN A 160 17.41 2.29 4.62
CA ASN A 160 17.47 3.62 3.96
C ASN A 160 17.34 4.81 4.93
N ILE A 161 18.00 4.72 6.09
CA ILE A 161 17.88 5.70 7.18
C ILE A 161 18.42 7.08 6.84
N ASP A 162 19.30 7.18 5.84
CA ASP A 162 19.87 8.45 5.36
C ASP A 162 18.88 9.19 4.43
N ASN A 163 17.82 8.52 3.96
CA ASN A 163 16.77 9.09 3.12
C ASN A 163 15.39 8.70 3.64
N LEU A 164 15.00 9.28 4.76
CA LEU A 164 13.69 9.00 5.35
C LEU A 164 12.53 9.45 4.47
N ALA A 165 11.45 8.69 4.48
CA ALA A 165 10.24 8.98 3.73
C ALA A 165 9.59 10.30 4.14
N ALA A 166 9.74 10.71 5.41
CA ALA A 166 9.32 12.00 5.93
C ALA A 166 10.28 12.48 7.02
N ASP A 167 10.26 13.78 7.29
CA ASP A 167 10.90 14.33 8.48
C ASP A 167 10.09 13.92 9.73
N VAL A 168 10.78 13.28 10.66
CA VAL A 168 10.24 12.82 11.95
C VAL A 168 11.14 13.25 13.11
N THR A 169 11.88 14.34 12.95
CA THR A 169 12.79 14.86 13.97
C THR A 169 12.04 15.43 15.18
N ASP A 170 10.83 15.95 14.99
CA ASP A 170 9.98 16.47 16.05
C ASP A 170 9.39 15.38 16.97
N TYR A 171 9.48 14.11 16.53
CA TYR A 171 9.05 12.99 17.34
C TYR A 171 10.24 12.52 18.19
N THR A 172 10.25 12.84 19.47
CA THR A 172 11.25 12.31 20.39
C THR A 172 11.06 10.81 20.56
N GLU A 173 12.16 10.05 20.69
CA GLU A 173 12.13 8.61 21.00
C GLU A 173 11.36 8.29 22.28
N ASN A 174 11.16 9.30 23.09
CA ASN A 174 10.40 9.32 24.34
C ASN A 174 9.11 10.13 24.20
N ALA A 175 8.41 10.10 23.08
CA ALA A 175 7.00 10.46 23.07
C ALA A 175 6.30 9.50 24.05
N ILE A 176 6.51 9.75 25.33
CA ILE A 176 5.82 9.07 26.42
C ILE A 176 4.38 9.38 26.19
N ILE A 177 3.61 8.34 25.89
CA ILE A 177 2.16 8.40 26.02
C ILE A 177 1.91 8.96 27.40
N GLY A 178 1.30 10.13 27.50
CA GLY A 178 0.97 10.74 28.79
C GLY A 178 0.22 9.75 29.67
N ASP A 179 0.23 9.92 30.97
CA ASP A 179 -0.44 9.00 31.88
C ASP A 179 -1.93 8.85 31.53
N GLU A 180 -2.53 9.89 30.95
CA GLU A 180 -3.90 9.90 30.46
C GLU A 180 -4.18 8.90 29.29
N TYR A 181 -3.15 8.44 28.59
CA TYR A 181 -3.28 7.45 27.51
C TYR A 181 -2.82 6.04 27.93
N LYS A 182 -2.43 5.87 29.16
CA LYS A 182 -2.09 4.54 29.67
C LYS A 182 -3.38 3.76 29.94
N HIS A 183 -3.33 2.46 29.62
CA HIS A 183 -4.39 1.58 30.05
C HIS A 183 -4.34 1.44 31.57
N SER A 184 -5.51 1.45 32.18
CA SER A 184 -5.70 1.12 33.59
C SER A 184 -6.64 -0.08 33.72
N PHE A 185 -6.45 -0.87 34.73
CA PHE A 185 -7.38 -1.92 35.09
C PHE A 185 -8.20 -1.44 36.27
N GLY A 186 -9.50 -1.68 36.21
CA GLY A 186 -10.42 -1.42 37.33
C GLY A 186 -10.23 -2.43 38.47
N ASP A 187 -11.25 -2.53 39.31
CA ASP A 187 -11.26 -3.48 40.42
C ASP A 187 -11.17 -4.91 39.92
N GLU A 188 -10.56 -5.79 40.71
CA GLU A 188 -10.53 -7.20 40.42
C GLU A 188 -11.95 -7.80 40.46
N ILE A 189 -12.27 -8.63 39.50
CA ILE A 189 -13.55 -9.36 39.41
C ILE A 189 -13.26 -10.80 39.83
N ASP A 190 -14.05 -11.31 40.76
CA ASP A 190 -13.93 -12.72 41.17
C ASP A 190 -14.11 -13.67 39.99
N GLY A 191 -13.22 -14.65 39.87
CA GLY A 191 -13.29 -15.68 38.84
C GLY A 191 -12.64 -15.35 37.50
N ILE A 192 -12.30 -14.06 37.25
CA ILE A 192 -11.68 -13.65 35.96
C ILE A 192 -10.62 -12.58 36.17
N LYS A 193 -9.48 -12.71 35.49
CA LYS A 193 -8.33 -11.79 35.60
C LYS A 193 -7.95 -11.24 34.23
N VAL A 194 -7.83 -9.92 34.13
CA VAL A 194 -7.25 -9.27 32.95
C VAL A 194 -5.76 -9.55 32.93
N LYS A 195 -5.26 -10.06 31.82
CA LYS A 195 -3.82 -10.40 31.61
C LYS A 195 -3.10 -9.41 30.72
N GLY A 196 -3.83 -8.52 30.06
CA GLY A 196 -3.28 -7.47 29.23
C GLY A 196 -4.15 -7.11 28.04
N ALA A 197 -3.82 -6.01 27.43
CA ALA A 197 -4.39 -5.56 26.17
C ALA A 197 -3.28 -5.44 25.11
N THR A 198 -3.64 -5.67 23.85
CA THR A 198 -2.73 -5.62 22.72
C THR A 198 -3.39 -4.91 21.57
N LEU A 199 -2.69 -3.94 20.99
CA LEU A 199 -3.10 -3.32 19.74
C LEU A 199 -2.56 -4.17 18.58
N LEU A 200 -3.45 -4.67 17.75
CA LEU A 200 -3.13 -5.38 16.51
C LEU A 200 -3.29 -4.42 15.34
N ILE A 201 -2.19 -4.13 14.66
CA ILE A 201 -2.17 -3.24 13.49
C ILE A 201 -2.05 -4.14 12.26
N GLY A 202 -3.07 -4.12 11.41
CA GLY A 202 -3.15 -4.88 10.17
C GLY A 202 -3.95 -4.11 9.13
N ALA A 203 -4.69 -4.81 8.28
CA ALA A 203 -5.65 -4.18 7.37
C ALA A 203 -6.68 -3.33 8.16
N ASN A 204 -7.02 -3.79 9.35
CA ASN A 204 -7.87 -3.08 10.32
C ASN A 204 -7.17 -3.05 11.68
N THR A 205 -7.27 -1.93 12.36
CA THR A 205 -6.80 -1.82 13.73
C THR A 205 -7.77 -2.55 14.68
N THR A 206 -7.23 -3.36 15.58
CA THR A 206 -8.01 -4.16 16.54
C THR A 206 -7.39 -4.07 17.92
N ILE A 207 -8.17 -3.78 18.95
CA ILE A 207 -7.76 -3.99 20.33
C ILE A 207 -8.16 -5.41 20.72
N ARG A 208 -7.20 -6.16 21.25
CA ARG A 208 -7.42 -7.49 21.81
C ARG A 208 -7.14 -7.43 23.31
N VAL A 209 -8.15 -7.72 24.12
CA VAL A 209 -8.00 -7.86 25.57
C VAL A 209 -7.94 -9.35 25.91
N LYS A 210 -6.96 -9.74 26.72
CA LYS A 210 -6.70 -11.10 27.15
C LYS A 210 -7.13 -11.29 28.60
N TYR A 211 -7.93 -12.30 28.85
CA TYR A 211 -8.41 -12.69 30.17
C TYR A 211 -7.99 -14.10 30.53
N GLN A 212 -7.89 -14.39 31.79
CA GLN A 212 -7.73 -15.73 32.35
C GLN A 212 -8.87 -15.99 33.34
N LEU A 213 -9.57 -17.09 33.15
CA LEU A 213 -10.57 -17.58 34.09
C LEU A 213 -9.87 -18.36 35.22
N ASP A 214 -10.42 -18.25 36.42
CA ASP A 214 -9.99 -19.10 37.54
C ASP A 214 -10.51 -20.54 37.32
N GLU A 215 -9.97 -21.48 38.11
CA GLU A 215 -10.33 -22.88 37.98
C GLU A 215 -11.79 -23.11 38.37
N GLY A 216 -12.54 -23.74 37.48
CA GLY A 216 -13.97 -24.01 37.65
C GLY A 216 -14.91 -22.95 37.04
N GLU A 217 -14.38 -21.80 36.63
CA GLU A 217 -15.18 -20.75 36.01
C GLU A 217 -15.45 -21.04 34.51
N ASN A 218 -16.64 -20.63 34.05
CA ASN A 218 -17.04 -20.79 32.66
C ASN A 218 -17.19 -19.42 32.00
N ILE A 219 -16.60 -19.25 30.79
CA ILE A 219 -16.68 -18.01 30.02
C ILE A 219 -18.12 -17.58 29.70
N GLU A 220 -19.05 -18.52 29.61
CA GLU A 220 -20.45 -18.28 29.31
C GLU A 220 -21.20 -17.57 30.46
N ASP A 221 -20.62 -17.57 31.66
CA ASP A 221 -21.19 -16.88 32.85
C ASP A 221 -20.83 -15.38 32.83
N TYR A 222 -19.98 -14.93 31.90
CA TYR A 222 -19.51 -13.54 31.81
C TYR A 222 -20.03 -12.86 30.55
N THR A 223 -20.42 -11.60 30.68
CA THR A 223 -20.81 -10.74 29.55
C THR A 223 -19.78 -9.65 29.34
N PHE A 224 -19.12 -9.68 28.19
CA PHE A 224 -18.12 -8.69 27.83
C PHE A 224 -18.74 -7.55 27.02
N LYS A 225 -18.43 -6.31 27.37
CA LYS A 225 -18.91 -5.11 26.67
C LYS A 225 -17.77 -4.13 26.45
N CYS A 226 -17.83 -3.37 25.37
CA CYS A 226 -17.05 -2.16 25.17
C CYS A 226 -18.02 -1.00 24.95
N ASP A 227 -17.94 0.02 25.78
CA ASP A 227 -18.85 1.20 25.78
C ASP A 227 -20.34 0.79 25.65
N GLY A 228 -20.73 -0.25 26.39
CA GLY A 228 -22.08 -0.80 26.41
C GLY A 228 -22.44 -1.76 25.28
N ILE A 229 -21.58 -1.93 24.27
CA ILE A 229 -21.78 -2.87 23.15
C ILE A 229 -21.26 -4.23 23.55
N ALA A 230 -22.09 -5.27 23.48
CA ALA A 230 -21.68 -6.64 23.77
C ALA A 230 -20.67 -7.17 22.75
N ILE A 231 -19.66 -7.87 23.24
CA ILE A 231 -18.60 -8.48 22.40
C ILE A 231 -18.49 -9.95 22.80
N GLU A 232 -18.57 -10.83 21.80
CA GLU A 232 -18.41 -12.26 22.01
C GLU A 232 -16.93 -12.62 22.26
N PRO A 233 -16.61 -13.29 23.38
CA PRO A 233 -15.27 -13.72 23.69
C PRO A 233 -14.87 -14.96 22.87
N VAL A 234 -13.57 -15.10 22.62
CA VAL A 234 -12.98 -16.27 21.93
C VAL A 234 -12.07 -17.01 22.91
N LYS A 235 -12.34 -18.31 23.16
CA LYS A 235 -11.51 -19.16 24.01
C LYS A 235 -10.35 -19.75 23.19
N SER A 236 -9.14 -19.61 23.68
CA SER A 236 -7.95 -20.18 23.05
C SER A 236 -6.81 -20.38 24.07
N GLY A 237 -6.25 -21.61 24.12
CA GLY A 237 -5.05 -21.91 24.89
C GLY A 237 -5.14 -21.65 26.41
N GLY A 238 -6.32 -21.87 27.04
CA GLY A 238 -6.54 -21.64 28.48
C GLY A 238 -6.81 -20.17 28.84
N TYR A 239 -6.95 -19.32 27.84
CA TYR A 239 -7.32 -17.89 27.98
C TYR A 239 -8.59 -17.59 27.20
N CYS A 240 -9.25 -16.50 27.51
CA CYS A 240 -10.26 -15.90 26.67
C CYS A 240 -9.80 -14.53 26.13
N TYR A 241 -10.28 -14.21 24.97
CA TYR A 241 -9.91 -12.99 24.24
C TYR A 241 -11.16 -12.27 23.78
N VAL A 242 -11.17 -10.96 23.94
CA VAL A 242 -12.19 -10.07 23.40
C VAL A 242 -11.53 -9.20 22.35
N TYR A 243 -12.17 -9.05 21.18
CA TYR A 243 -11.64 -8.30 20.05
C TYR A 243 -12.55 -7.16 19.67
N LEU A 244 -12.11 -5.93 19.85
CA LEU A 244 -12.73 -4.76 19.26
C LEU A 244 -12.05 -4.48 17.92
N LYS A 245 -12.76 -4.77 16.83
CA LYS A 245 -12.24 -4.72 15.45
C LYS A 245 -12.63 -3.40 14.77
N ASN A 246 -11.92 -3.07 13.68
CA ASN A 246 -12.23 -1.94 12.81
C ASN A 246 -12.19 -0.59 13.51
N ILE A 247 -11.24 -0.41 14.42
CA ILE A 247 -11.06 0.88 15.10
C ILE A 247 -10.50 1.87 14.07
N CYS A 248 -11.23 2.97 13.89
CA CYS A 248 -10.78 4.06 13.03
C CYS A 248 -9.51 4.69 13.62
N PRO A 249 -8.46 4.97 12.79
CA PRO A 249 -7.25 5.63 13.26
C PRO A 249 -7.49 7.03 13.87
N GLN A 250 -8.63 7.64 13.59
CA GLN A 250 -9.04 8.94 14.13
C GLN A 250 -9.73 8.83 15.48
N TYR A 251 -10.01 7.62 15.95
CA TYR A 251 -10.68 7.40 17.23
C TYR A 251 -9.66 7.58 18.36
N LEU A 252 -9.76 8.71 19.05
CA LEU A 252 -8.85 9.10 20.12
C LEU A 252 -9.50 9.00 21.50
N ASP A 253 -10.78 8.62 21.57
CA ASP A 253 -11.52 8.53 22.81
C ASP A 253 -11.09 7.30 23.64
N THR A 254 -11.27 7.41 24.94
CA THR A 254 -11.06 6.29 25.87
C THR A 254 -12.14 5.24 25.66
N MET A 255 -11.74 3.99 25.51
CA MET A 255 -12.65 2.85 25.39
C MET A 255 -12.73 2.10 26.71
N HIS A 256 -13.95 1.89 27.19
CA HIS A 256 -14.22 1.21 28.44
C HIS A 256 -14.67 -0.24 28.21
N PHE A 257 -13.81 -1.19 28.57
CA PHE A 257 -14.15 -2.60 28.57
C PHE A 257 -14.72 -3.01 29.94
N HIS A 258 -15.90 -3.62 29.93
CA HIS A 258 -16.60 -4.11 31.08
C HIS A 258 -16.84 -5.61 30.98
N ILE A 259 -16.86 -6.26 32.14
CA ILE A 259 -17.20 -7.68 32.28
C ILE A 259 -18.39 -7.79 33.22
#